data_b59f5aa3739e41775c10fd16c0094174
#
_entry.id   b59f5aa3739e41775c10fd16c0094174
#
_cell.length_a   1.000
_cell.length_b   1.000
_cell.length_c   1.000
_cell.angle_alpha   90.00
_cell.angle_beta   90.00
_cell.angle_gamma   90.00
#
_symmetry.space_group_name_H-M   'P 1'
#
loop_
_entity.id
_entity.type
_entity.pdbx_description
1 polymer ?
#
loop_
_entity_poly.entity_id
_entity_poly.type
_entity_poly.pdbx_seq_one_letter_code
_entity_poly.pdbx_strand_id
1 'polypeptide(L)'
;LVVEENQNNACGSILVVKFGGSSLANGEKISNAVKAVLKELDKGSRIAVVVSAMGKTTDLLLETIKEAVNCKKMACSADVDDILAMGERTSARIFSAALKANGVKCRYFDPADPDWPIITSDVPMNADPIL
;
A
#
# COMPACT_ATOMS: atom_id res chain seq x y z
N LEU A 1 -3.28 -2.10 -0.68
CA LEU A 1 -4.22 -2.78 0.21
C LEU A 1 -3.86 -4.26 0.30
N VAL A 2 -3.86 -4.81 1.50
CA VAL A 2 -3.65 -6.25 1.74
C VAL A 2 -4.83 -6.75 2.57
N VAL A 3 -5.47 -7.83 2.13
CA VAL A 3 -6.65 -8.41 2.81
C VAL A 3 -6.40 -9.89 3.07
N GLU A 4 -6.79 -10.37 4.24
CA GLU A 4 -6.78 -11.79 4.57
C GLU A 4 -7.92 -12.53 3.86
N GLU A 5 -7.59 -13.65 3.22
CA GLU A 5 -8.57 -14.58 2.66
C GLU A 5 -8.96 -15.62 3.74
N ASN A 6 -9.92 -15.31 4.57
CA ASN A 6 -10.46 -16.29 5.52
C ASN A 6 -11.73 -16.93 4.95
N GLN A 7 -11.70 -18.26 4.75
CA GLN A 7 -12.81 -19.02 4.16
C GLN A 7 -13.98 -19.32 5.14
N ASN A 8 -13.88 -18.93 6.39
CA ASN A 8 -14.95 -19.14 7.36
C ASN A 8 -15.90 -17.94 7.37
N ASN A 9 -17.08 -18.12 6.82
CA ASN A 9 -18.21 -17.20 6.74
C ASN A 9 -18.81 -16.80 8.11
N ALA A 10 -18.00 -16.38 9.06
CA ALA A 10 -18.50 -15.66 10.22
C ALA A 10 -18.56 -14.17 9.87
N CYS A 11 -19.74 -13.58 9.98
CA CYS A 11 -20.01 -12.15 9.82
C CYS A 11 -19.30 -11.35 10.93
N GLY A 12 -17.96 -11.33 10.90
CA GLY A 12 -17.12 -10.56 11.82
C GLY A 12 -16.78 -9.19 11.22
N SER A 13 -16.65 -8.20 12.07
CA SER A 13 -16.18 -6.87 11.67
C SER A 13 -14.78 -6.95 11.04
N ILE A 14 -14.57 -6.17 9.99
CA ILE A 14 -13.25 -6.00 9.39
C ILE A 14 -12.54 -4.87 10.11
N LEU A 15 -11.35 -5.15 10.62
CA LEU A 15 -10.45 -4.13 11.18
C LEU A 15 -9.62 -3.53 10.06
N VAL A 16 -9.75 -2.25 9.81
CA VAL A 16 -8.90 -1.53 8.86
C VAL A 16 -7.71 -0.93 9.61
N VAL A 17 -6.49 -1.29 9.20
CA VAL A 17 -5.25 -0.83 9.81
C VAL A 17 -4.40 -0.11 8.77
N LYS A 18 -3.97 1.12 9.08
CA LYS A 18 -3.11 1.92 8.19
C LYS A 18 -1.72 2.08 8.77
N PHE A 19 -0.70 1.75 7.98
CA PHE A 19 0.71 2.04 8.29
C PHE A 19 1.26 3.13 7.37
N GLY A 20 1.76 4.21 7.97
CA GLY A 20 2.43 5.30 7.26
C GLY A 20 3.88 4.96 6.90
N GLY A 21 4.49 5.76 6.04
CA GLY A 21 5.86 5.54 5.55
C GLY A 21 6.92 5.45 6.65
N SER A 22 6.80 6.23 7.72
CA SER A 22 7.71 6.15 8.87
C SER A 22 7.63 4.81 9.63
N SER A 23 6.44 4.17 9.64
CA SER A 23 6.21 2.85 10.23
C SER A 23 6.70 1.71 9.33
N LEU A 24 7.02 1.99 8.08
CA LEU A 24 7.46 1.04 7.06
C LEU A 24 8.85 1.39 6.50
N ALA A 25 9.63 2.23 7.19
CA ALA A 25 10.84 2.84 6.66
C ALA A 25 11.96 1.85 6.33
N ASN A 26 11.95 0.66 6.92
CA ASN A 26 12.93 -0.39 6.67
C ASN A 26 12.35 -1.77 7.02
N GLY A 27 13.11 -2.84 6.74
CA GLY A 27 12.68 -4.22 6.98
C GLY A 27 12.33 -4.52 8.44
N GLU A 28 13.05 -3.96 9.41
CA GLU A 28 12.76 -4.12 10.83
C GLU A 28 11.39 -3.53 11.20
N LYS A 29 11.10 -2.32 10.75
CA LYS A 29 9.81 -1.67 10.98
C LYS A 29 8.66 -2.41 10.30
N ILE A 30 8.87 -2.91 9.08
CA ILE A 30 7.90 -3.76 8.41
C ILE A 30 7.65 -5.04 9.22
N SER A 31 8.70 -5.69 9.71
CA SER A 31 8.58 -6.87 10.58
C SER A 31 7.75 -6.58 11.84
N ASN A 32 7.97 -5.42 12.47
CA ASN A 32 7.19 -5.02 13.65
C ASN A 32 5.72 -4.73 13.31
N ALA A 33 5.44 -4.10 12.16
CA ALA A 33 4.09 -3.87 11.68
C ALA A 33 3.39 -5.21 11.36
N VAL A 34 4.07 -6.16 10.74
CA VAL A 34 3.57 -7.52 10.49
C VAL A 34 3.24 -8.23 11.79
N LYS A 35 4.12 -8.17 12.81
CA LYS A 35 3.85 -8.75 14.14
C LYS A 35 2.59 -8.17 14.79
N ALA A 36 2.34 -6.87 14.61
CA ALA A 36 1.12 -6.24 15.12
C ALA A 36 -0.13 -6.80 14.43
N VAL A 37 -0.08 -6.99 13.11
CA VAL A 37 -1.17 -7.61 12.34
C VAL A 37 -1.40 -9.05 12.79
N LEU A 38 -0.33 -9.86 12.95
CA LEU A 38 -0.45 -11.25 13.41
C LEU A 38 -1.15 -11.34 14.76
N LYS A 39 -0.84 -10.47 15.71
CA LYS A 39 -1.51 -10.43 17.03
C LYS A 39 -3.02 -10.16 16.92
N GLU A 40 -3.45 -9.37 15.96
CA GLU A 40 -4.89 -9.11 15.76
C GLU A 40 -5.57 -10.28 15.03
N LEU A 41 -4.86 -10.94 14.10
CA LEU A 41 -5.35 -12.16 13.45
C LEU A 41 -5.53 -13.30 14.45
N ASP A 42 -4.61 -13.46 15.40
CA ASP A 42 -4.70 -14.46 16.49
C ASP A 42 -5.94 -14.25 17.38
N LYS A 43 -6.49 -13.03 17.44
CA LYS A 43 -7.76 -12.73 18.13
C LYS A 43 -9.01 -13.08 17.29
N GLY A 44 -8.83 -13.57 16.07
CA GLY A 44 -9.91 -13.90 15.14
C GLY A 44 -10.43 -12.71 14.33
N SER A 45 -9.70 -11.58 14.32
CA SER A 45 -10.07 -10.40 13.51
C SER A 45 -9.83 -10.66 12.03
N ARG A 46 -10.72 -10.16 11.17
CA ARG A 46 -10.44 -10.00 9.72
C ARG A 46 -9.80 -8.64 9.51
N ILE A 47 -8.72 -8.57 8.75
CA ILE A 47 -7.93 -7.34 8.68
C ILE A 47 -7.75 -6.89 7.22
N ALA A 48 -8.03 -5.62 6.97
CA ALA A 48 -7.63 -4.91 5.76
C ALA A 48 -6.47 -3.95 6.11
N VAL A 49 -5.30 -4.17 5.51
CA VAL A 49 -4.11 -3.35 5.77
C VAL A 49 -3.91 -2.35 4.64
N VAL A 50 -3.81 -1.07 4.98
CA VAL A 50 -3.46 0.01 4.07
C VAL A 50 -2.03 0.45 4.35
N VAL A 51 -1.19 0.50 3.33
CA VAL A 51 0.23 0.88 3.45
C VAL A 51 0.53 2.11 2.61
N SER A 52 1.49 2.91 3.05
CA SER A 52 2.11 3.98 2.28
C SER A 52 3.45 3.51 1.70
N ALA A 53 4.06 4.31 0.84
CA ALA A 53 5.44 4.12 0.43
C ALA A 53 6.39 4.06 1.64
N MET A 54 7.48 3.33 1.51
CA MET A 54 8.45 3.12 2.59
C MET A 54 9.32 4.35 2.82
N GLY A 55 9.35 4.85 4.06
CA GLY A 55 10.27 5.91 4.47
C GLY A 55 10.19 7.16 3.60
N LYS A 56 11.28 7.46 2.91
CA LYS A 56 11.43 8.61 2.00
C LYS A 56 11.37 8.22 0.52
N THR A 57 10.79 7.08 0.17
CA THR A 57 10.75 6.61 -1.21
C THR A 57 10.06 7.60 -2.14
N THR A 58 8.95 8.20 -1.72
CA THR A 58 8.22 9.22 -2.49
C THR A 58 9.10 10.44 -2.76
N ASP A 59 9.81 10.93 -1.74
CA ASP A 59 10.71 12.09 -1.88
C ASP A 59 11.84 11.79 -2.87
N LEU A 60 12.45 10.60 -2.76
CA LEU A 60 13.51 10.13 -3.64
C LEU A 60 13.05 10.03 -5.10
N LEU A 61 11.87 9.48 -5.34
CA LEU A 61 11.30 9.37 -6.68
C LEU A 61 11.03 10.75 -7.28
N LEU A 62 10.47 11.67 -6.51
CA LEU A 62 10.23 13.06 -6.95
C LEU A 62 11.52 13.78 -7.28
N GLU A 63 12.56 13.63 -6.46
CA GLU A 63 13.87 14.25 -6.69
C GLU A 63 14.50 13.68 -7.97
N THR A 64 14.47 12.36 -8.13
CA THR A 64 14.98 11.69 -9.32
C THR A 64 14.27 12.15 -10.61
N ILE A 65 12.94 12.30 -10.58
CA ILE A 65 12.18 12.83 -11.71
C ILE A 65 12.63 14.25 -12.05
N LYS A 66 12.74 15.14 -11.05
CA LYS A 66 13.17 16.53 -11.24
C LYS A 66 14.55 16.63 -11.88
N GLU A 67 15.49 15.80 -11.44
CA GLU A 67 16.84 15.74 -11.99
C GLU A 67 16.82 15.22 -13.44
N ALA A 68 16.08 14.14 -13.73
CA ALA A 68 16.03 13.51 -15.04
C ALA A 68 15.39 14.41 -16.10
N VAL A 69 14.37 15.19 -15.74
CA VAL A 69 13.63 16.06 -16.68
C VAL A 69 14.35 17.40 -16.92
N ASN A 70 15.50 17.66 -16.26
CA ASN A 70 16.33 18.86 -16.47
C ASN A 70 15.56 20.18 -16.32
N CYS A 71 14.94 20.42 -15.17
CA CYS A 71 14.36 21.67 -14.61
C CYS A 71 13.61 22.65 -15.54
N LYS A 72 13.74 22.56 -16.86
CA LYS A 72 13.13 23.45 -17.85
C LYS A 72 11.87 22.88 -18.50
N LYS A 73 11.58 21.59 -18.30
CA LYS A 73 10.37 20.90 -18.78
C LYS A 73 9.67 20.30 -17.57
N MET A 74 8.36 20.42 -17.51
CA MET A 74 7.57 19.70 -16.51
C MET A 74 7.30 18.28 -17.03
N ALA A 75 7.51 17.27 -16.19
CA ALA A 75 7.03 15.94 -16.46
C ALA A 75 5.49 15.97 -16.52
N CYS A 76 4.90 15.09 -17.32
CA CYS A 76 3.45 14.90 -17.32
C CYS A 76 2.97 14.48 -15.93
N SER A 77 1.93 15.09 -15.41
CA SER A 77 1.43 14.79 -14.06
C SER A 77 1.00 13.32 -13.93
N ALA A 78 0.42 12.73 -14.97
CA ALA A 78 0.07 11.31 -14.98
C ALA A 78 1.29 10.39 -14.86
N ASP A 79 2.40 10.71 -15.56
CA ASP A 79 3.65 9.94 -15.45
C ASP A 79 4.25 10.05 -14.05
N VAL A 80 4.15 11.23 -13.42
CA VAL A 80 4.61 11.44 -12.04
C VAL A 80 3.78 10.61 -11.09
N ASP A 81 2.45 10.60 -11.22
CA ASP A 81 1.55 9.80 -10.38
C ASP A 81 1.86 8.31 -10.49
N ASP A 82 2.06 7.80 -11.69
CA ASP A 82 2.40 6.39 -11.91
C ASP A 82 3.74 6.03 -11.26
N ILE A 83 4.76 6.89 -11.38
CA ILE A 83 6.05 6.65 -10.74
C ILE A 83 5.92 6.68 -9.22
N LEU A 84 5.20 7.64 -8.65
CA LEU A 84 5.01 7.72 -7.21
C LEU A 84 4.25 6.52 -6.66
N ALA A 85 3.21 6.07 -7.37
CA ALA A 85 2.42 4.89 -6.99
C ALA A 85 3.28 3.61 -6.89
N MET A 86 4.44 3.54 -7.55
CA MET A 86 5.37 2.42 -7.43
C MET A 86 5.91 2.25 -6.00
N GLY A 87 6.01 3.33 -5.22
CA GLY A 87 6.40 3.27 -3.81
C GLY A 87 5.39 2.49 -2.97
N GLU A 88 4.11 2.80 -3.09
CA GLU A 88 3.01 2.12 -2.41
C GLU A 88 2.84 0.69 -2.91
N ARG A 89 2.92 0.46 -4.22
CA ARG A 89 2.86 -0.88 -4.83
C ARG A 89 3.97 -1.78 -4.31
N THR A 90 5.19 -1.27 -4.20
CA THR A 90 6.33 -2.00 -3.65
C THR A 90 6.11 -2.34 -2.18
N SER A 91 5.69 -1.37 -1.39
CA SER A 91 5.40 -1.53 0.04
C SER A 91 4.32 -2.60 0.28
N ALA A 92 3.21 -2.57 -0.47
CA ALA A 92 2.13 -3.54 -0.35
C ALA A 92 2.60 -4.97 -0.69
N ARG A 93 3.44 -5.13 -1.71
CA ARG A 93 3.99 -6.44 -2.09
C ARG A 93 4.94 -6.99 -1.05
N ILE A 94 5.84 -6.16 -0.51
CA ILE A 94 6.76 -6.57 0.56
C ILE A 94 5.97 -6.96 1.82
N PHE A 95 4.97 -6.17 2.21
CA PHE A 95 4.14 -6.45 3.37
C PHE A 95 3.37 -7.77 3.21
N SER A 96 2.75 -7.98 2.03
CA SER A 96 2.08 -9.23 1.70
C SER A 96 3.03 -10.43 1.71
N ALA A 97 4.23 -10.29 1.16
CA ALA A 97 5.24 -11.35 1.19
C ALA A 97 5.65 -11.70 2.62
N ALA A 98 5.81 -10.70 3.49
CA ALA A 98 6.15 -10.90 4.90
C ALA A 98 5.01 -11.59 5.68
N LEU A 99 3.74 -11.25 5.42
CA LEU A 99 2.60 -11.96 6.00
C LEU A 99 2.54 -13.42 5.55
N LYS A 100 2.71 -13.68 4.24
CA LYS A 100 2.72 -15.04 3.67
C LYS A 100 3.86 -15.89 4.25
N ALA A 101 5.03 -15.31 4.46
CA ALA A 101 6.16 -15.98 5.10
C ALA A 101 5.85 -16.38 6.56
N ASN A 102 4.89 -15.72 7.21
CA ASN A 102 4.37 -16.07 8.53
C ASN A 102 3.10 -16.95 8.47
N GLY A 103 2.80 -17.56 7.33
CA GLY A 103 1.69 -18.51 7.18
C GLY A 103 0.30 -17.88 6.96
N VAL A 104 0.22 -16.55 6.81
CA VAL A 104 -1.06 -15.86 6.59
C VAL A 104 -1.48 -15.99 5.12
N LYS A 105 -2.71 -16.45 4.89
CA LYS A 105 -3.33 -16.41 3.57
C LYS A 105 -3.84 -14.99 3.33
N CYS A 106 -3.14 -14.23 2.50
CA CYS A 106 -3.51 -12.86 2.18
C CYS A 106 -3.30 -12.55 0.71
N ARG A 107 -4.06 -11.57 0.21
CA ARG A 107 -3.92 -10.98 -1.12
C ARG A 107 -3.60 -9.49 -0.97
N TYR A 108 -2.71 -8.95 -1.78
CA TYR A 108 -2.61 -7.50 -1.97
C TYR A 108 -3.45 -7.09 -3.18
N PHE A 109 -4.00 -5.89 -3.12
CA PHE A 109 -4.74 -5.27 -4.21
C PHE A 109 -3.90 -4.13 -4.78
N ASP A 110 -3.75 -4.13 -6.09
CA ASP A 110 -3.11 -3.06 -6.85
C ASP A 110 -4.22 -2.20 -7.50
N PRO A 111 -4.09 -0.87 -7.58
CA PRO A 111 -5.05 -0.05 -8.32
C PRO A 111 -5.26 -0.46 -9.78
N ALA A 112 -4.30 -1.16 -10.38
CA ALA A 112 -4.42 -1.72 -11.72
C ALA A 112 -5.19 -3.06 -11.80
N ASP A 113 -5.52 -3.66 -10.65
CA ASP A 113 -6.29 -4.91 -10.62
C ASP A 113 -7.77 -4.65 -11.01
N PRO A 114 -8.39 -5.55 -11.80
CA PRO A 114 -9.82 -5.44 -12.13
C PRO A 114 -10.74 -5.43 -10.89
N ASP A 115 -10.29 -6.05 -9.79
CA ASP A 115 -11.02 -6.14 -8.52
C ASP A 115 -10.68 -4.97 -7.57
N TRP A 116 -10.04 -3.89 -8.05
CA TRP A 116 -9.75 -2.73 -7.22
C TRP A 116 -11.04 -2.10 -6.71
N PRO A 117 -11.24 -2.01 -5.39
CA PRO A 117 -12.55 -1.66 -4.82
C PRO A 117 -12.83 -0.16 -4.76
N ILE A 118 -11.86 0.69 -5.14
CA ILE A 118 -11.98 2.15 -5.00
C ILE A 118 -12.04 2.77 -6.38
N ILE A 119 -13.09 3.54 -6.65
CA ILE A 119 -13.24 4.34 -7.87
C ILE A 119 -12.92 5.79 -7.51
N THR A 120 -12.12 6.44 -8.35
CA THR A 120 -11.73 7.84 -8.17
C THR A 120 -12.05 8.65 -9.42
N SER A 121 -12.09 9.98 -9.27
CA SER A 121 -12.06 10.89 -10.41
C SER A 121 -10.71 10.75 -11.16
N ASP A 122 -10.73 11.07 -12.46
CA ASP A 122 -9.54 11.03 -13.33
C ASP A 122 -8.81 12.39 -13.30
N VAL A 123 -8.40 12.81 -12.10
CA VAL A 123 -7.66 14.07 -11.89
C VAL A 123 -6.29 13.75 -11.32
N PRO A 124 -5.21 13.81 -12.13
CA PRO A 124 -3.86 13.56 -11.65
C PRO A 124 -3.51 14.42 -10.43
N MET A 125 -2.80 13.87 -9.46
CA MET A 125 -2.39 14.47 -8.18
C MET A 125 -3.53 14.84 -7.21
N ASN A 126 -4.79 14.88 -7.65
CA ASN A 126 -5.95 15.32 -6.87
C ASN A 126 -7.20 14.48 -7.14
N ALA A 127 -7.04 13.18 -7.29
CA ALA A 127 -8.18 12.29 -7.49
C ALA A 127 -9.04 12.17 -6.22
N ASP A 128 -10.34 12.41 -6.36
CA ASP A 128 -11.32 12.25 -5.29
C ASP A 128 -12.00 10.88 -5.38
N PRO A 129 -12.25 10.20 -4.24
CA PRO A 129 -13.02 8.97 -4.26
C PRO A 129 -14.47 9.25 -4.69
N ILE A 130 -14.99 8.39 -5.56
CA ILE A 130 -16.39 8.41 -6.00
C ILE A 130 -17.16 7.42 -5.11
N LEU A 131 -18.10 7.93 -4.33
CA LEU A 131 -18.95 7.16 -3.41
C LEU A 131 -20.26 6.76 -4.07
#